data_158f199c1d0977af99eb90742dd93ab6
#
_entry.id   158f199c1d0977af99eb90742dd93ab6
#
_cell.length_a   1.000
_cell.length_b   1.000
_cell.length_c   1.000
_cell.angle_alpha   90.00
_cell.angle_beta   90.00
_cell.angle_gamma   90.00
#
_symmetry.space_group_name_H-M   'P 1'
#
loop_
_entity.id
_entity.type
_entity.pdbx_description
1 polymer ?
#
loop_
_entity_poly.entity_id
_entity_poly.type
_entity_poly.pdbx_seq_one_letter_code
_entity_poly.pdbx_strand_id
1 'polypeptide(L)'
;SYPFFEAGLQGGRDMMRAFALGMEIPEDSFLKATNEPIARSSIIHYPPQPEDLGVEQFGVAPHTDYGCLTLLWQDQVGGLEVQTREGEWVTAHPIENTLVVNVGDLLTRWTNEGFKSTPHRVVNRKGQERYSMVIAWDPNFDTVVDPSVVCKNGTQPLYPPVRCGDYVLSRFDSSFSYRQ
;
A
#
# COMPACT_ATOMS: atom_id res chain seq x y z
N SER A 1 2.39 -14.70 -10.84
CA SER A 1 1.74 -15.97 -11.04
C SER A 1 0.72 -16.25 -9.94
N TYR A 2 -0.20 -17.19 -10.17
CA TYR A 2 -1.33 -17.46 -9.26
C TYR A 2 -0.89 -17.85 -7.83
N PRO A 3 0.11 -18.72 -7.61
CA PRO A 3 0.58 -19.04 -6.25
C PRO A 3 1.11 -17.82 -5.47
N PHE A 4 1.76 -16.88 -6.14
CA PHE A 4 2.19 -15.62 -5.50
C PHE A 4 0.99 -14.78 -5.03
N PHE A 5 -0.04 -14.72 -5.87
CA PHE A 5 -1.26 -14.00 -5.53
C PHE A 5 -1.99 -14.63 -4.33
N GLU A 6 -2.15 -15.96 -4.31
CA GLU A 6 -2.76 -16.68 -3.17
C GLU A 6 -1.98 -16.48 -1.88
N ALA A 7 -0.64 -16.59 -1.94
CA ALA A 7 0.22 -16.30 -0.80
C ALA A 7 0.07 -14.85 -0.31
N GLY A 8 -0.07 -13.91 -1.24
CA GLY A 8 -0.32 -12.51 -0.93
C GLY A 8 -1.67 -12.24 -0.28
N LEU A 9 -2.73 -12.96 -0.67
CA LEU A 9 -4.03 -12.88 0.00
C LEU A 9 -3.91 -13.28 1.48
N GLN A 10 -3.21 -14.39 1.76
CA GLN A 10 -2.98 -14.83 3.13
C GLN A 10 -2.07 -13.85 3.88
N GLY A 11 -0.98 -13.39 3.24
CA GLY A 11 -0.06 -12.41 3.81
C GLY A 11 -0.76 -11.10 4.24
N GLY A 12 -1.69 -10.61 3.41
CA GLY A 12 -2.53 -9.45 3.76
C GLY A 12 -3.35 -9.68 5.02
N ARG A 13 -3.99 -10.86 5.16
CA ARG A 13 -4.74 -11.21 6.38
C ARG A 13 -3.83 -11.28 7.62
N ASP A 14 -2.65 -11.88 7.50
CA ASP A 14 -1.69 -11.98 8.60
C ASP A 14 -1.17 -10.59 9.01
N MET A 15 -0.96 -9.69 8.04
CA MET A 15 -0.62 -8.30 8.33
C MET A 15 -1.74 -7.57 9.06
N MET A 16 -3.02 -7.76 8.69
CA MET A 16 -4.14 -7.14 9.40
C MET A 16 -4.25 -7.61 10.85
N ARG A 17 -3.93 -8.88 11.14
CA ARG A 17 -3.80 -9.39 12.52
C ARG A 17 -2.66 -8.70 13.27
N ALA A 18 -1.50 -8.56 12.64
CA ALA A 18 -0.34 -7.88 13.22
C ALA A 18 -0.65 -6.40 13.53
N PHE A 19 -1.37 -5.69 12.65
CA PHE A 19 -1.81 -4.32 12.90
C PHE A 19 -2.78 -4.23 14.07
N ALA A 20 -3.74 -5.15 14.20
CA ALA A 20 -4.64 -5.20 15.35
C ALA A 20 -3.86 -5.36 16.65
N LEU A 21 -2.91 -6.30 16.71
CA LEU A 21 -2.04 -6.52 17.87
C LEU A 21 -1.19 -5.27 18.18
N GLY A 22 -0.60 -4.63 17.16
CA GLY A 22 0.18 -3.40 17.31
C GLY A 22 -0.63 -2.22 17.85
N MET A 23 -1.94 -2.23 17.65
CA MET A 23 -2.89 -1.24 18.20
C MET A 23 -3.49 -1.68 19.54
N GLU A 24 -3.08 -2.84 20.07
CA GLU A 24 -3.62 -3.41 21.32
C GLU A 24 -5.16 -3.58 21.29
N ILE A 25 -5.70 -3.97 20.13
CA ILE A 25 -7.10 -4.37 19.95
C ILE A 25 -7.17 -5.88 19.68
N PRO A 26 -8.36 -6.52 19.79
CA PRO A 26 -8.48 -7.95 19.50
C PRO A 26 -7.91 -8.31 18.12
N GLU A 27 -7.13 -9.36 18.05
CA GLU A 27 -6.40 -9.80 16.84
C GLU A 27 -7.32 -9.99 15.61
N ASP A 28 -8.57 -10.35 15.83
CA ASP A 28 -9.57 -10.58 14.80
C ASP A 28 -10.38 -9.33 14.40
N SER A 29 -10.07 -8.16 14.98
CA SER A 29 -10.85 -6.93 14.78
C SER A 29 -11.07 -6.55 13.31
N PHE A 30 -10.09 -6.82 12.46
CA PHE A 30 -10.16 -6.54 11.03
C PHE A 30 -10.55 -7.77 10.19
N LEU A 31 -10.47 -9.00 10.72
CA LEU A 31 -10.58 -10.22 9.92
C LEU A 31 -11.97 -10.47 9.34
N LYS A 32 -13.03 -10.03 10.03
CA LYS A 32 -14.42 -10.15 9.53
C LYS A 32 -14.65 -9.35 8.25
N ALA A 33 -13.88 -8.29 8.09
CA ALA A 33 -13.91 -7.40 6.93
C ALA A 33 -13.02 -7.87 5.78
N THR A 34 -12.38 -9.02 5.89
CA THR A 34 -11.32 -9.47 4.97
C THR A 34 -11.47 -10.93 4.53
N ASN A 35 -12.68 -11.46 4.58
CA ASN A 35 -12.97 -12.83 4.12
C ASN A 35 -13.09 -12.91 2.58
N GLU A 36 -13.45 -11.82 1.91
CA GLU A 36 -13.52 -11.66 0.45
C GLU A 36 -12.80 -10.36 0.03
N PRO A 37 -11.48 -10.27 0.28
CA PRO A 37 -10.75 -9.03 0.08
C PRO A 37 -10.73 -8.61 -1.39
N ILE A 38 -10.80 -7.31 -1.64
CA ILE A 38 -10.45 -6.76 -2.94
C ILE A 38 -8.94 -6.85 -3.07
N ALA A 39 -8.46 -7.64 -4.03
CA ALA A 39 -7.04 -7.73 -4.29
C ALA A 39 -6.74 -7.65 -5.78
N ARG A 40 -5.70 -6.94 -6.11
CA ARG A 40 -5.24 -6.75 -7.49
C ARG A 40 -3.74 -7.00 -7.54
N SER A 41 -3.31 -7.83 -8.48
CA SER A 41 -1.90 -8.08 -8.71
C SER A 41 -1.46 -7.49 -10.04
N SER A 42 -0.29 -6.86 -10.04
CA SER A 42 0.36 -6.32 -11.24
C SER A 42 1.81 -6.74 -11.29
N ILE A 43 2.27 -7.06 -12.50
CA ILE A 43 3.69 -7.21 -12.80
C ILE A 43 4.09 -5.96 -13.56
N ILE A 44 5.10 -5.26 -13.07
CA ILE A 44 5.53 -3.98 -13.63
C ILE A 44 6.94 -4.13 -14.15
N HIS A 45 7.11 -3.81 -15.43
CA HIS A 45 8.40 -3.74 -16.10
C HIS A 45 8.81 -2.27 -16.26
N TYR A 46 10.00 -1.95 -15.81
CA TYR A 46 10.62 -0.64 -15.96
C TYR A 46 11.79 -0.79 -16.94
N PRO A 47 11.67 -0.29 -18.17
CA PRO A 47 12.75 -0.38 -19.14
C PRO A 47 14.00 0.39 -18.66
N PRO A 48 15.18 0.06 -19.21
CA PRO A 48 16.39 0.83 -18.96
C PRO A 48 16.17 2.30 -19.28
N GLN A 49 16.56 3.18 -18.37
CA GLN A 49 16.50 4.62 -18.59
C GLN A 49 17.90 5.13 -18.95
N PRO A 50 18.03 6.03 -19.95
CA PRO A 50 19.29 6.70 -20.24
C PRO A 50 19.84 7.45 -19.02
N GLU A 51 21.18 7.51 -18.90
CA GLU A 51 21.84 8.17 -17.76
C GLU A 51 21.64 9.68 -17.72
N ASP A 52 21.32 10.30 -18.88
CA ASP A 52 21.15 11.75 -19.05
C ASP A 52 19.71 12.25 -18.81
N LEU A 53 18.81 11.36 -18.41
CA LEU A 53 17.48 11.78 -17.99
C LEU A 53 17.57 12.61 -16.71
N GLY A 54 17.07 13.85 -16.77
CA GLY A 54 17.09 14.78 -15.64
C GLY A 54 16.49 14.21 -14.35
N VAL A 55 16.79 14.81 -13.23
CA VAL A 55 16.42 14.36 -11.87
C VAL A 55 14.92 14.18 -11.62
N GLU A 56 14.06 14.61 -12.55
CA GLU A 56 12.60 14.55 -12.43
C GLU A 56 11.96 13.37 -13.19
N GLN A 57 12.73 12.49 -13.81
CA GLN A 57 12.16 11.28 -14.43
C GLN A 57 12.12 10.11 -13.45
N PHE A 58 10.92 9.68 -13.16
CA PHE A 58 10.62 8.57 -12.27
C PHE A 58 10.08 7.39 -13.07
N GLY A 59 10.43 6.18 -12.65
CA GLY A 59 9.69 4.97 -13.09
C GLY A 59 8.25 5.01 -12.57
N VAL A 60 8.07 5.47 -11.32
CA VAL A 60 6.78 5.86 -10.73
C VAL A 60 7.00 7.12 -9.92
N ALA A 61 6.23 8.17 -10.22
CA ALA A 61 6.27 9.45 -9.52
C ALA A 61 5.91 9.29 -8.02
N PRO A 62 6.33 10.24 -7.15
CA PRO A 62 5.94 10.24 -5.74
C PRO A 62 4.42 10.15 -5.57
N HIS A 63 3.97 9.19 -4.76
CA HIS A 63 2.55 8.98 -4.46
C HIS A 63 2.37 8.22 -3.14
N THR A 64 1.15 8.15 -2.66
CA THR A 64 0.69 7.22 -1.63
C THR A 64 -0.27 6.21 -2.23
N ASP A 65 -0.35 5.01 -1.66
CA ASP A 65 -1.33 4.01 -2.08
C ASP A 65 -2.70 4.31 -1.49
N TYR A 66 -3.75 4.10 -2.27
CA TYR A 66 -5.12 4.44 -1.87
C TYR A 66 -5.75 3.45 -0.89
N GLY A 67 -5.36 2.17 -1.01
CA GLY A 67 -5.97 1.06 -0.28
C GLY A 67 -5.47 0.89 1.15
N CYS A 68 -5.62 -0.33 1.67
CA CYS A 68 -5.12 -0.70 2.98
C CYS A 68 -3.64 -1.06 2.95
N LEU A 69 -3.27 -2.00 2.09
CA LEU A 69 -1.90 -2.54 2.03
C LEU A 69 -1.45 -2.73 0.59
N THR A 70 -0.15 -2.56 0.39
CA THR A 70 0.54 -3.05 -0.80
C THR A 70 1.64 -4.00 -0.38
N LEU A 71 1.63 -5.21 -0.92
CA LEU A 71 2.70 -6.19 -0.80
C LEU A 71 3.53 -6.12 -2.07
N LEU A 72 4.79 -5.72 -1.97
CA LEU A 72 5.66 -5.47 -3.11
C LEU A 72 6.89 -6.37 -3.07
N TRP A 73 7.04 -7.18 -4.12
CA TRP A 73 8.31 -7.81 -4.48
C TRP A 73 9.04 -6.93 -5.49
N GLN A 74 10.34 -6.78 -5.34
CA GLN A 74 11.22 -6.14 -6.32
C GLN A 74 12.46 -7.00 -6.58
N ASP A 75 13.00 -6.89 -7.78
CA ASP A 75 14.26 -7.53 -8.13
C ASP A 75 15.48 -6.85 -7.48
N GLN A 76 16.68 -7.38 -7.70
CA GLN A 76 17.93 -6.88 -7.11
C GLN A 76 18.40 -5.54 -7.70
N VAL A 77 17.77 -5.03 -8.76
CA VAL A 77 18.03 -3.68 -9.30
C VAL A 77 17.62 -2.62 -8.28
N GLY A 78 16.53 -2.85 -7.54
CA GLY A 78 16.06 -1.93 -6.51
C GLY A 78 15.38 -0.70 -7.10
N GLY A 79 15.68 0.48 -6.54
CA GLY A 79 15.14 1.77 -7.03
C GLY A 79 13.83 2.21 -6.38
N LEU A 80 13.27 1.43 -5.46
CA LEU A 80 12.20 1.90 -4.59
C LEU A 80 12.78 2.86 -3.56
N GLU A 81 12.18 4.03 -3.45
CA GLU A 81 12.51 5.02 -2.42
C GLU A 81 11.24 5.35 -1.63
N VAL A 82 11.39 5.49 -0.32
CA VAL A 82 10.32 5.88 0.61
C VAL A 82 10.68 7.18 1.30
N GLN A 83 9.68 7.99 1.61
CA GLN A 83 9.91 9.27 2.27
C GLN A 83 9.87 9.10 3.80
N THR A 84 10.88 9.59 4.50
CA THR A 84 10.91 9.65 5.96
C THR A 84 9.92 10.69 6.49
N ARG A 85 9.70 10.71 7.80
CA ARG A 85 8.86 11.73 8.45
C ARG A 85 9.43 13.14 8.32
N GLU A 86 10.75 13.24 8.18
CA GLU A 86 11.49 14.48 7.97
C GLU A 86 11.45 14.96 6.51
N GLY A 87 10.84 14.18 5.61
CA GLY A 87 10.68 14.48 4.19
C GLY A 87 11.85 14.01 3.31
N GLU A 88 12.81 13.29 3.87
CA GLU A 88 13.95 12.76 3.12
C GLU A 88 13.59 11.47 2.38
N TRP A 89 14.16 11.29 1.18
CA TRP A 89 14.00 10.06 0.41
C TRP A 89 15.10 9.06 0.73
N VAL A 90 14.71 7.88 1.18
CA VAL A 90 15.61 6.78 1.50
C VAL A 90 15.32 5.57 0.63
N THR A 91 16.39 4.88 0.21
CA THR A 91 16.26 3.68 -0.63
C THR A 91 15.79 2.48 0.19
N ALA A 92 14.72 1.83 -0.26
CA ALA A 92 14.32 0.52 0.23
C ALA A 92 15.11 -0.55 -0.52
N HIS A 93 16.27 -0.95 0.04
CA HIS A 93 17.13 -1.96 -0.59
C HIS A 93 16.42 -3.31 -0.71
N PRO A 94 16.52 -4.00 -1.85
CA PRO A 94 16.02 -5.36 -1.99
C PRO A 94 16.66 -6.29 -0.98
N ILE A 95 15.83 -7.06 -0.29
CA ILE A 95 16.26 -8.15 0.59
C ILE A 95 15.71 -9.44 -0.01
N GLU A 96 16.58 -10.42 -0.21
CA GLU A 96 16.20 -11.69 -0.81
C GLU A 96 15.10 -12.40 0.01
N ASN A 97 14.14 -13.00 -0.67
CA ASN A 97 13.02 -13.73 -0.07
C ASN A 97 12.11 -12.87 0.86
N THR A 98 12.04 -11.57 0.62
CA THR A 98 11.15 -10.69 1.37
C THR A 98 10.20 -9.91 0.46
N LEU A 99 9.14 -9.38 1.06
CA LEU A 99 8.26 -8.38 0.47
C LEU A 99 8.38 -7.07 1.26
N VAL A 100 8.34 -5.96 0.57
CA VAL A 100 8.07 -4.66 1.20
C VAL A 100 6.57 -4.58 1.45
N VAL A 101 6.19 -4.27 2.67
CA VAL A 101 4.79 -4.02 3.03
C VAL A 101 4.59 -2.51 3.22
N ASN A 102 3.69 -1.95 2.44
CA ASN A 102 3.38 -0.53 2.47
C ASN A 102 1.95 -0.31 2.96
N VAL A 103 1.80 0.61 3.91
CA VAL A 103 0.49 1.06 4.42
C VAL A 103 -0.09 2.08 3.45
N GLY A 104 -1.36 1.91 3.11
CA GLY A 104 -2.09 2.84 2.26
C GLY A 104 -3.02 3.79 3.03
N ASP A 105 -3.61 4.73 2.29
CA ASP A 105 -4.45 5.81 2.85
C ASP A 105 -5.69 5.29 3.57
N LEU A 106 -6.29 4.20 3.08
CA LEU A 106 -7.49 3.62 3.69
C LEU A 106 -7.17 2.99 5.05
N LEU A 107 -6.02 2.33 5.20
CA LEU A 107 -5.60 1.79 6.51
C LEU A 107 -5.21 2.92 7.47
N THR A 108 -4.56 3.98 6.98
CA THR A 108 -4.30 5.19 7.79
C THR A 108 -5.60 5.72 8.38
N ARG A 109 -6.63 5.84 7.55
CA ARG A 109 -7.97 6.26 7.97
C ARG A 109 -8.59 5.27 8.96
N TRP A 110 -8.56 3.97 8.67
CA TRP A 110 -9.16 2.94 9.52
C TRP A 110 -8.53 2.86 10.91
N THR A 111 -7.22 3.07 10.97
CA THR A 111 -6.45 3.05 12.22
C THR A 111 -6.39 4.41 12.93
N ASN A 112 -7.20 5.37 12.50
CA ASN A 112 -7.23 6.73 13.05
C ASN A 112 -5.82 7.35 13.13
N GLU A 113 -5.02 7.22 12.05
CA GLU A 113 -3.60 7.59 11.93
C GLU A 113 -2.62 6.82 12.83
N GLY A 114 -3.03 5.72 13.41
CA GLY A 114 -2.14 4.83 14.16
C GLY A 114 -1.02 4.26 13.29
N PHE A 115 -1.32 3.98 12.01
CA PHE A 115 -0.35 3.69 10.95
C PHE A 115 -0.54 4.69 9.82
N LYS A 116 0.57 5.19 9.27
CA LYS A 116 0.52 6.24 8.23
C LYS A 116 0.94 5.70 6.88
N SER A 117 0.19 6.09 5.86
CA SER A 117 0.58 5.90 4.47
C SER A 117 1.87 6.68 4.21
N THR A 118 2.84 6.00 3.60
CA THR A 118 4.17 6.57 3.36
C THR A 118 4.30 6.91 1.89
N PRO A 119 4.62 8.17 1.54
CA PRO A 119 4.95 8.54 0.18
C PRO A 119 6.16 7.72 -0.32
N HIS A 120 6.03 7.18 -1.52
CA HIS A 120 7.08 6.40 -2.14
C HIS A 120 7.13 6.65 -3.65
N ARG A 121 8.26 6.29 -4.25
CA ARG A 121 8.52 6.48 -5.68
C ARG A 121 9.47 5.41 -6.19
N VAL A 122 9.57 5.26 -7.50
CA VAL A 122 10.55 4.39 -8.14
C VAL A 122 11.48 5.20 -9.02
N VAL A 123 12.78 5.07 -8.79
CA VAL A 123 13.84 5.71 -9.54
C VAL A 123 14.76 4.64 -10.14
N ASN A 124 14.66 4.42 -11.44
CA ASN A 124 15.49 3.43 -12.15
C ASN A 124 16.73 4.11 -12.78
N ARG A 125 17.73 4.42 -11.94
CA ARG A 125 18.97 5.12 -12.37
C ARG A 125 20.09 4.21 -12.89
N LYS A 126 19.90 2.90 -12.84
CA LYS A 126 21.00 1.97 -13.15
C LYS A 126 21.13 1.59 -14.64
N GLY A 127 20.32 2.18 -15.52
CA GLY A 127 20.33 1.82 -16.93
C GLY A 127 20.03 0.36 -17.20
N GLN A 128 19.37 -0.35 -16.28
CA GLN A 128 19.02 -1.76 -16.33
C GLN A 128 17.51 -1.95 -16.33
N GLU A 129 17.07 -3.06 -16.90
CA GLU A 129 15.69 -3.50 -16.77
C GLU A 129 15.39 -3.82 -15.30
N ARG A 130 14.25 -3.34 -14.82
CA ARG A 130 13.76 -3.60 -13.46
C ARG A 130 12.37 -4.21 -13.52
N TYR A 131 12.14 -5.18 -12.65
CA TYR A 131 10.84 -5.80 -12.49
C TYR A 131 10.35 -5.71 -11.04
N SER A 132 9.06 -5.49 -10.87
CA SER A 132 8.40 -5.64 -9.58
C SER A 132 7.05 -6.33 -9.73
N MET A 133 6.62 -7.00 -8.68
CA MET A 133 5.27 -7.54 -8.55
C MET A 133 4.60 -6.90 -7.34
N VAL A 134 3.40 -6.40 -7.53
CA VAL A 134 2.63 -5.78 -6.46
C VAL A 134 1.30 -6.48 -6.28
N ILE A 135 0.86 -6.55 -5.04
CA ILE A 135 -0.50 -6.93 -4.67
C ILE A 135 -1.06 -5.78 -3.85
N ALA A 136 -1.98 -5.00 -4.44
CA ALA A 136 -2.81 -4.08 -3.69
C ALA A 136 -3.92 -4.89 -3.01
N TRP A 137 -4.03 -4.75 -1.69
CA TRP A 137 -4.88 -5.56 -0.85
C TRP A 137 -5.78 -4.66 0.03
N ASP A 138 -7.07 -4.84 -0.12
CA ASP A 138 -8.10 -4.05 0.55
C ASP A 138 -9.12 -4.98 1.22
N PRO A 139 -9.88 -4.53 2.23
CA PRO A 139 -10.97 -5.31 2.80
C PRO A 139 -12.07 -5.58 1.76
N ASN A 140 -13.11 -6.30 2.18
CA ASN A 140 -14.26 -6.56 1.33
C ASN A 140 -14.86 -5.26 0.79
N PHE A 141 -15.42 -5.30 -0.42
CA PHE A 141 -15.98 -4.11 -1.09
C PHE A 141 -17.00 -3.34 -0.22
N ASP A 142 -17.87 -4.08 0.47
CA ASP A 142 -18.96 -3.51 1.28
C ASP A 142 -18.55 -3.17 2.72
N THR A 143 -17.29 -3.39 3.09
CA THR A 143 -16.80 -3.07 4.43
C THR A 143 -16.92 -1.58 4.71
N VAL A 144 -17.53 -1.25 5.84
CA VAL A 144 -17.51 0.12 6.38
C VAL A 144 -16.21 0.27 7.17
N VAL A 145 -15.32 1.08 6.63
CA VAL A 145 -14.06 1.49 7.29
C VAL A 145 -14.40 2.61 8.26
N ASP A 146 -14.47 2.27 9.54
CA ASP A 146 -14.85 3.18 10.62
C ASP A 146 -13.70 3.27 11.63
N PRO A 147 -13.03 4.43 11.76
CA PRO A 147 -11.94 4.61 12.72
C PRO A 147 -12.39 4.54 14.18
N SER A 148 -13.68 4.62 14.48
CA SER A 148 -14.17 4.49 15.86
C SER A 148 -13.83 3.15 16.50
N VAL A 149 -13.64 2.09 15.70
CA VAL A 149 -13.31 0.73 16.18
C VAL A 149 -11.96 0.64 16.88
N VAL A 150 -11.06 1.60 16.61
CA VAL A 150 -9.72 1.66 17.21
C VAL A 150 -9.59 2.77 18.24
N CYS A 151 -10.59 3.64 18.36
CA CYS A 151 -10.57 4.75 19.32
C CYS A 151 -10.73 4.23 20.77
N LYS A 152 -9.81 4.63 21.63
CA LYS A 152 -9.79 4.28 23.06
C LYS A 152 -9.82 5.54 23.93
N ASN A 153 -10.24 5.39 25.17
CA ASN A 153 -10.09 6.41 26.20
C ASN A 153 -10.61 7.81 25.81
N GLY A 154 -11.72 7.86 25.05
CA GLY A 154 -12.34 9.14 24.66
C GLY A 154 -11.69 9.79 23.43
N THR A 155 -10.73 9.14 22.78
CA THR A 155 -10.21 9.59 21.46
C THR A 155 -11.35 9.66 20.46
N GLN A 156 -11.45 10.77 19.74
CA GLN A 156 -12.46 10.94 18.69
C GLN A 156 -11.94 10.44 17.35
N PRO A 157 -12.81 9.88 16.50
CA PRO A 157 -12.46 9.56 15.12
C PRO A 157 -12.07 10.82 14.34
N LEU A 158 -10.94 10.79 13.66
CA LEU A 158 -10.48 11.88 12.79
C LEU A 158 -11.22 11.90 11.45
N TYR A 159 -11.84 10.80 11.08
CA TYR A 159 -12.51 10.63 9.79
C TYR A 159 -13.92 10.04 9.99
N PRO A 160 -14.90 10.47 9.16
CA PRO A 160 -16.18 9.77 9.11
C PRO A 160 -16.02 8.35 8.54
N PRO A 161 -16.92 7.40 8.90
CA PRO A 161 -16.97 6.11 8.27
C PRO A 161 -17.12 6.22 6.75
N VAL A 162 -16.49 5.29 6.00
CA VAL A 162 -16.59 5.21 4.55
C VAL A 162 -16.64 3.75 4.10
N ARG A 163 -17.42 3.45 3.07
CA ARG A 163 -17.43 2.13 2.46
C ARG A 163 -16.17 1.94 1.63
N CYS A 164 -15.48 0.81 1.82
CA CYS A 164 -14.20 0.52 1.15
C CYS A 164 -14.27 0.69 -0.37
N GLY A 165 -15.23 0.03 -1.00
CA GLY A 165 -15.39 0.09 -2.47
C GLY A 165 -15.62 1.50 -2.98
N ASP A 166 -16.47 2.29 -2.32
CA ASP A 166 -16.77 3.67 -2.72
C ASP A 166 -15.52 4.56 -2.58
N TYR A 167 -14.77 4.37 -1.49
CA TYR A 167 -13.51 5.10 -1.27
C TYR A 167 -12.50 4.79 -2.39
N VAL A 168 -12.24 3.50 -2.65
CA VAL A 168 -11.27 3.09 -3.67
C VAL A 168 -11.68 3.59 -5.06
N LEU A 169 -12.96 3.47 -5.42
CA LEU A 169 -13.47 3.96 -6.70
C LEU A 169 -13.33 5.48 -6.82
N SER A 170 -13.64 6.23 -5.78
CA SER A 170 -13.51 7.70 -5.80
C SER A 170 -12.06 8.15 -6.01
N ARG A 171 -11.08 7.39 -5.46
CA ARG A 171 -9.65 7.65 -5.68
C ARG A 171 -9.22 7.38 -7.11
N PHE A 172 -9.72 6.29 -7.71
CA PHE A 172 -9.49 6.03 -9.14
C PHE A 172 -10.11 7.10 -10.03
N ASP A 173 -11.35 7.50 -9.77
CA ASP A 173 -12.02 8.53 -10.56
C ASP A 173 -11.29 9.87 -10.50
N SER A 174 -10.70 10.21 -9.35
CA SER A 174 -9.90 11.43 -9.21
C SER A 174 -8.52 11.37 -9.90
N SER A 175 -7.96 10.16 -10.09
CA SER A 175 -6.59 9.98 -10.60
C SER A 175 -6.51 9.70 -12.09
N PHE A 176 -7.57 9.15 -12.69
CA PHE A 176 -7.58 8.78 -14.09
C PHE A 176 -8.53 9.69 -14.88
N SER A 177 -7.98 10.60 -15.66
CA SER A 177 -8.76 11.60 -16.44
C SER A 177 -9.76 10.97 -17.42
N TYR A 178 -9.52 9.74 -17.88
CA TYR A 178 -10.45 9.02 -18.78
C TYR A 178 -11.71 8.48 -18.06
N ARG A 179 -11.78 8.63 -16.74
CA ARG A 179 -12.94 8.23 -15.92
C ARG A 179 -13.78 9.42 -15.46
N GLN A 180 -13.37 10.63 -15.82
CA GLN A 180 -14.08 11.88 -15.54
C GLN A 180 -15.10 12.22 -16.62
#